data_cf11949d29f752d936ce06f24aeb62e4
#
_entry.id   cf11949d29f752d936ce06f24aeb62e4
#
_cell.length_a   1.000
_cell.length_b   1.000
_cell.length_c   1.000
_cell.angle_alpha   90.00
_cell.angle_beta   90.00
_cell.angle_gamma   90.00
#
_symmetry.space_group_name_H-M   'P 1'
#
loop_
_entity.id
_entity.type
_entity.pdbx_description
1 polymer ?
#
loop_
_entity_poly.entity_id
_entity_poly.type
_entity_poly.pdbx_seq_one_letter_code
_entity_poly.pdbx_strand_id
1 'polypeptide(L)'
;SAASDVYKRQILAIAEKYGDDRKTSIGYDVYDISTEDLIPRENTVIAMTKLGYIKRMTVDNFRSQNRGGRGIKGMQTIEDDYIEELLMTTTHHYLMFFTNTGRVYRLKAYEIPEAGRTARGTAIINLLQLAPGEKITAVIPLRKYEEGHYLMMATKKGLVKKTPIKDYENVRKTGLTAIVLRDDDELIEVKATDNNKDIILVTRDGQCIRFKETDVRSTGRASMGVRGMNLTDGDEVVAMQLNTQGDYLLVVSENGMGKRTAMSEFVVQNRGGKGVKCYKITEKTGNVVGAKAVNEENEIMMITTEGIIIRLQCADISVLGRITSGVKMINLTEGVTVASCLLYTSPSPRDTR
;
A
#
# COMPACT_ATOMS: atom_id res chain seq x y z
N SER A 1 63.32 4.04 25.99
CA SER A 1 64.75 4.05 25.69
C SER A 1 65.23 5.51 25.65
N ALA A 2 66.47 5.78 26.01
CA ALA A 2 67.04 7.13 26.10
C ALA A 2 66.84 7.96 24.80
N ALA A 3 66.85 7.35 23.65
CA ALA A 3 66.61 8.03 22.37
C ALA A 3 65.16 8.56 22.25
N SER A 4 64.15 7.82 22.73
CA SER A 4 62.75 8.24 22.74
C SER A 4 62.52 9.45 23.65
N ASP A 5 63.23 9.54 24.74
CA ASP A 5 63.11 10.65 25.69
C ASP A 5 63.76 11.92 25.18
N VAL A 6 64.86 11.81 24.41
CA VAL A 6 65.51 12.95 23.74
C VAL A 6 64.59 13.55 22.67
N TYR A 7 63.93 12.70 21.85
CA TYR A 7 62.94 13.15 20.83
C TYR A 7 61.72 13.80 21.46
N LYS A 8 61.19 13.25 22.54
CA LYS A 8 60.09 13.87 23.27
C LYS A 8 60.45 15.26 23.80
N ARG A 9 61.65 15.44 24.40
CA ARG A 9 62.09 16.75 24.87
C ARG A 9 62.27 17.75 23.73
N GLN A 10 62.81 17.34 22.60
CA GLN A 10 62.95 18.19 21.41
C GLN A 10 61.58 18.62 20.84
N ILE A 11 60.63 17.72 20.77
CA ILE A 11 59.28 18.04 20.30
C ILE A 11 58.57 19.00 21.26
N LEU A 12 58.69 18.78 22.57
CA LEU A 12 58.12 19.68 23.58
C LEU A 12 58.77 21.08 23.54
N ALA A 13 60.07 21.18 23.36
CA ALA A 13 60.79 22.48 23.22
C ALA A 13 60.39 23.23 21.94
N ILE A 14 60.11 22.50 20.84
CA ILE A 14 59.61 23.10 19.61
C ILE A 14 58.13 23.54 19.78
N ALA A 15 57.33 22.75 20.46
CA ALA A 15 55.95 23.10 20.76
C ALA A 15 55.83 24.32 21.67
N GLU A 16 56.74 24.45 22.65
CA GLU A 16 56.79 25.59 23.56
C GLU A 16 57.27 26.89 22.87
N LYS A 17 58.17 26.76 21.89
CA LYS A 17 58.76 27.92 21.18
C LYS A 17 57.90 28.39 19.98
N TYR A 18 57.19 27.51 19.34
CA TYR A 18 56.46 27.75 18.07
C TYR A 18 55.00 27.33 18.11
N GLY A 19 54.55 26.75 19.23
CA GLY A 19 53.16 26.37 19.38
C GLY A 19 52.29 27.60 19.61
N ASP A 20 51.35 27.80 18.72
CA ASP A 20 50.26 28.76 18.92
C ASP A 20 49.13 28.09 19.68
N ASP A 21 48.40 28.88 20.46
CA ASP A 21 47.12 28.42 21.00
C ASP A 21 46.19 28.00 19.86
N ARG A 22 45.49 26.89 20.08
CA ARG A 22 44.55 26.36 19.11
C ARG A 22 43.55 27.44 18.73
N LYS A 23 43.59 27.89 17.48
CA LYS A 23 42.68 28.93 16.93
C LYS A 23 41.28 28.41 16.64
N THR A 24 41.06 27.08 16.72
CA THR A 24 39.76 26.44 16.53
C THR A 24 39.23 25.93 17.86
N SER A 25 38.06 26.37 18.26
CA SER A 25 37.30 25.78 19.35
C SER A 25 36.53 24.56 18.84
N ILE A 26 36.46 23.50 19.64
CA ILE A 26 35.51 22.44 19.40
C ILE A 26 34.14 23.00 19.86
N GLY A 27 33.42 23.65 18.97
CA GLY A 27 32.03 23.97 19.18
C GLY A 27 31.19 22.72 18.88
N TYR A 28 30.13 22.52 19.63
CA TYR A 28 29.07 21.63 19.16
C TYR A 28 28.55 22.28 17.92
N ASP A 29 28.53 21.52 16.81
CA ASP A 29 27.89 21.96 15.58
C ASP A 29 26.37 22.00 15.84
N VAL A 30 25.89 23.21 16.15
CA VAL A 30 24.47 23.48 16.41
C VAL A 30 23.66 23.34 15.12
N TYR A 31 24.32 23.11 13.99
CA TYR A 31 23.76 23.02 12.65
C TYR A 31 24.16 21.71 11.95
N ASP A 32 23.96 20.58 12.62
CA ASP A 32 23.93 19.30 11.90
C ASP A 32 22.60 19.21 11.15
N ILE A 33 22.48 20.06 10.12
CA ILE A 33 21.33 20.03 9.21
C ILE A 33 21.50 18.77 8.39
N SER A 34 20.70 17.76 8.71
CA SER A 34 20.65 16.56 7.89
C SER A 34 20.09 16.92 6.50
N THR A 35 20.46 16.17 5.48
CA THR A 35 19.90 16.34 4.15
C THR A 35 18.37 16.27 4.18
N GLU A 36 17.81 15.53 5.13
CA GLU A 36 16.37 15.41 5.37
C GLU A 36 15.72 16.74 5.80
N ASP A 37 16.42 17.57 6.57
CA ASP A 37 15.91 18.87 7.05
C ASP A 37 15.76 19.89 5.92
N LEU A 38 16.45 19.68 4.81
CA LEU A 38 16.38 20.53 3.62
C LEU A 38 15.19 20.18 2.71
N ILE A 39 14.54 19.04 2.94
CA ILE A 39 13.42 18.57 2.13
C ILE A 39 12.12 19.16 2.68
N PRO A 40 11.30 19.85 1.85
CA PRO A 40 10.04 20.39 2.30
C PRO A 40 9.10 19.31 2.82
N ARG A 41 8.41 19.59 3.92
CA ARG A 41 7.33 18.74 4.44
C ARG A 41 6.04 19.11 3.74
N GLU A 42 5.64 18.32 2.78
CA GLU A 42 4.44 18.57 1.97
C GLU A 42 3.66 17.29 1.71
N ASN A 43 2.37 17.46 1.45
CA ASN A 43 1.53 16.36 1.01
C ASN A 43 1.88 15.99 -0.42
N THR A 44 1.95 14.70 -0.66
CA THR A 44 2.36 14.15 -1.95
C THR A 44 1.52 12.94 -2.34
N VAL A 45 1.43 12.68 -3.64
CA VAL A 45 0.73 11.52 -4.20
C VAL A 45 1.77 10.56 -4.75
N ILE A 46 1.68 9.32 -4.32
CA ILE A 46 2.47 8.21 -4.84
C ILE A 46 1.59 7.39 -5.78
N ALA A 47 2.06 7.20 -7.00
CA ALA A 47 1.41 6.35 -7.99
C ALA A 47 2.36 5.22 -8.41
N MET A 48 1.85 4.00 -8.43
CA MET A 48 2.59 2.81 -8.83
C MET A 48 1.81 2.01 -9.86
N THR A 49 2.48 1.49 -10.87
CA THR A 49 1.88 0.68 -11.92
C THR A 49 2.08 -0.81 -11.68
N LYS A 50 1.29 -1.64 -12.36
CA LYS A 50 1.40 -3.10 -12.33
C LYS A 50 2.79 -3.60 -12.72
N LEU A 51 3.43 -2.98 -13.70
CA LEU A 51 4.77 -3.35 -14.15
C LEU A 51 5.89 -2.84 -13.22
N GLY A 52 5.52 -2.12 -12.15
CA GLY A 52 6.46 -1.69 -11.12
C GLY A 52 7.16 -0.36 -11.41
N TYR A 53 6.51 0.55 -12.12
CA TYR A 53 6.94 1.95 -12.20
C TYR A 53 6.28 2.75 -11.09
N ILE A 54 7.08 3.60 -10.44
CA ILE A 54 6.63 4.43 -9.32
C ILE A 54 7.04 5.88 -9.51
N LYS A 55 6.19 6.79 -9.08
CA LYS A 55 6.49 8.23 -9.06
C LYS A 55 5.84 8.94 -7.89
N ARG A 56 6.39 10.08 -7.55
CA ARG A 56 5.84 11.03 -6.58
C ARG A 56 5.39 12.28 -7.33
N MET A 57 4.19 12.76 -7.02
CA MET A 57 3.62 13.97 -7.61
C MET A 57 3.19 14.92 -6.50
N THR A 58 3.25 16.23 -6.78
CA THR A 58 2.60 17.21 -5.90
C THR A 58 1.08 17.08 -5.98
N VAL A 59 0.39 17.42 -4.90
CA VAL A 59 -1.08 17.37 -4.84
C VAL A 59 -1.71 18.29 -5.89
N ASP A 60 -1.11 19.44 -6.14
CA ASP A 60 -1.61 20.40 -7.13
C ASP A 60 -1.52 19.87 -8.56
N ASN A 61 -0.42 19.21 -8.91
CA ASN A 61 -0.27 18.54 -10.20
C ASN A 61 -1.31 17.42 -10.40
N PHE A 62 -1.71 16.78 -9.34
CA PHE A 62 -2.74 15.75 -9.37
C PHE A 62 -4.16 16.32 -9.48
N ARG A 63 -4.46 17.44 -8.77
CA ARG A 63 -5.77 18.12 -8.77
C ARG A 63 -6.13 18.83 -10.08
N SER A 64 -5.18 19.30 -10.83
CA SER A 64 -5.42 20.07 -12.06
C SER A 64 -6.18 19.29 -13.16
N GLN A 65 -6.44 18.00 -12.93
CA GLN A 65 -7.20 17.13 -13.83
C GLN A 65 -8.72 17.20 -13.70
N ASN A 66 -9.27 17.84 -12.66
CA ASN A 66 -10.69 17.77 -12.35
C ASN A 66 -11.59 18.65 -13.24
N ARG A 67 -11.05 19.35 -14.25
CA ARG A 67 -11.79 20.30 -15.09
C ARG A 67 -11.89 19.85 -16.55
N GLY A 68 -12.49 18.71 -16.84
CA GLY A 68 -12.75 18.34 -18.23
C GLY A 68 -13.10 16.87 -18.43
N GLY A 69 -14.37 16.59 -18.57
CA GLY A 69 -14.95 15.25 -18.64
C GLY A 69 -14.60 14.42 -19.88
N ARG A 70 -13.35 14.07 -20.09
CA ARG A 70 -12.94 12.96 -20.96
C ARG A 70 -11.85 12.19 -20.25
N GLY A 71 -11.92 10.85 -20.34
CA GLY A 71 -11.02 9.92 -19.67
C GLY A 71 -9.56 10.36 -19.67
N ILE A 72 -8.96 10.35 -18.49
CA ILE A 72 -7.63 10.90 -18.27
C ILE A 72 -6.60 9.83 -18.59
N LYS A 73 -5.73 10.07 -19.55
CA LYS A 73 -4.46 9.35 -19.65
C LYS A 73 -3.59 9.81 -18.48
N GLY A 74 -3.60 9.08 -17.37
CA GLY A 74 -2.94 9.48 -16.13
C GLY A 74 -1.44 9.26 -16.07
N MET A 75 -0.89 8.41 -16.92
CA MET A 75 0.54 8.12 -17.09
C MET A 75 0.77 7.69 -18.53
N GLN A 76 1.96 7.98 -19.09
CA GLN A 76 2.42 7.19 -20.23
C GLN A 76 2.73 5.80 -19.70
N THR A 77 1.83 4.88 -19.98
CA THR A 77 2.04 3.46 -19.69
C THR A 77 2.61 2.79 -20.91
N ILE A 78 3.38 1.73 -20.70
CA ILE A 78 3.73 0.76 -21.72
C ILE A 78 2.44 0.03 -22.07
N GLU A 79 2.32 -0.48 -23.28
CA GLU A 79 1.28 -1.41 -23.66
C GLU A 79 1.15 -2.48 -22.57
N ASP A 80 -0.07 -2.73 -22.07
CA ASP A 80 -0.39 -3.64 -20.95
C ASP A 80 -0.02 -3.17 -19.53
N ASP A 81 0.37 -1.92 -19.30
CA ASP A 81 0.59 -1.37 -17.97
C ASP A 81 -0.56 -0.46 -17.52
N TYR A 82 -0.86 -0.45 -16.22
CA TYR A 82 -1.89 0.39 -15.61
C TYR A 82 -1.54 0.76 -14.16
N ILE A 83 -2.16 1.82 -13.63
CA ILE A 83 -1.98 2.21 -12.23
C ILE A 83 -2.64 1.15 -11.34
N GLU A 84 -1.87 0.55 -10.45
CA GLU A 84 -2.33 -0.47 -9.52
C GLU A 84 -2.46 0.06 -8.09
N GLU A 85 -1.67 1.05 -7.72
CA GLU A 85 -1.66 1.68 -6.40
C GLU A 85 -1.59 3.20 -6.53
N LEU A 86 -2.44 3.88 -5.76
CA LEU A 86 -2.45 5.32 -5.64
C LEU A 86 -2.66 5.68 -4.18
N LEU A 87 -1.74 6.41 -3.57
CA LEU A 87 -1.85 6.78 -2.18
C LEU A 87 -1.41 8.23 -1.90
N MET A 88 -2.03 8.80 -0.89
CA MET A 88 -1.68 10.11 -0.35
C MET A 88 -0.83 9.95 0.88
N THR A 89 0.27 10.69 0.96
CA THR A 89 1.17 10.69 2.11
C THR A 89 1.88 12.03 2.24
N THR A 90 2.81 12.14 3.17
CA THR A 90 3.72 13.29 3.24
C THR A 90 5.13 12.87 2.87
N THR A 91 5.95 13.82 2.42
CA THR A 91 7.32 13.58 1.95
C THR A 91 8.20 12.84 2.97
N HIS A 92 7.97 13.08 4.27
CA HIS A 92 8.80 12.51 5.35
C HIS A 92 8.24 11.22 5.95
N HIS A 93 7.09 10.75 5.52
CA HIS A 93 6.57 9.46 5.99
C HIS A 93 7.36 8.30 5.41
N TYR A 94 7.53 7.26 6.23
CA TYR A 94 7.97 5.97 5.73
C TYR A 94 6.87 5.31 4.92
N LEU A 95 7.26 4.70 3.81
CA LEU A 95 6.43 3.80 3.03
C LEU A 95 6.98 2.39 3.17
N MET A 96 6.11 1.46 3.55
CA MET A 96 6.43 0.04 3.60
C MET A 96 5.87 -0.64 2.37
N PHE A 97 6.75 -1.31 1.63
CA PHE A 97 6.42 -2.01 0.39
C PHE A 97 6.42 -3.51 0.66
N PHE A 98 5.23 -4.09 0.60
CA PHE A 98 5.05 -5.54 0.77
C PHE A 98 5.00 -6.20 -0.59
N THR A 99 5.61 -7.38 -0.70
CA THR A 99 5.71 -8.09 -1.97
C THR A 99 4.89 -9.38 -1.97
N ASN A 100 4.58 -9.88 -3.17
CA ASN A 100 3.86 -11.13 -3.36
C ASN A 100 4.58 -12.34 -2.74
N THR A 101 5.90 -12.26 -2.56
CA THR A 101 6.72 -13.30 -1.94
C THR A 101 6.80 -13.21 -0.42
N GLY A 102 6.06 -12.25 0.18
CA GLY A 102 5.98 -12.10 1.63
C GLY A 102 7.13 -11.33 2.26
N ARG A 103 7.81 -10.49 1.49
CA ARG A 103 8.87 -9.60 1.99
C ARG A 103 8.38 -8.17 2.13
N VAL A 104 9.08 -7.39 2.94
CA VAL A 104 8.82 -5.96 3.13
C VAL A 104 10.10 -5.16 2.97
N TYR A 105 9.97 -4.02 2.30
CA TYR A 105 11.01 -3.00 2.09
C TYR A 105 10.52 -1.65 2.60
N ARG A 106 11.42 -0.73 2.86
CA ARG A 106 11.08 0.59 3.39
C ARG A 106 11.82 1.70 2.65
N LEU A 107 11.09 2.75 2.31
CA LEU A 107 11.62 4.02 1.81
C LEU A 107 10.90 5.18 2.48
N LYS A 108 11.60 6.32 2.62
CA LYS A 108 10.93 7.61 2.84
C LYS A 108 10.25 8.05 1.54
N ALA A 109 9.10 8.70 1.63
CA ALA A 109 8.39 9.14 0.43
C ALA A 109 9.24 10.08 -0.44
N TYR A 110 10.08 10.93 0.15
CA TYR A 110 10.98 11.81 -0.59
C TYR A 110 12.09 11.08 -1.38
N GLU A 111 12.40 9.82 -1.05
CA GLU A 111 13.36 9.01 -1.81
C GLU A 111 12.78 8.53 -3.16
N ILE A 112 11.47 8.64 -3.35
CA ILE A 112 10.83 8.36 -4.63
C ILE A 112 10.96 9.59 -5.52
N PRO A 113 11.55 9.48 -6.72
CA PRO A 113 11.74 10.62 -7.61
C PRO A 113 10.41 11.30 -7.97
N GLU A 114 10.42 12.61 -7.93
CA GLU A 114 9.31 13.42 -8.41
C GLU A 114 9.25 13.34 -9.94
N ALA A 115 8.04 13.22 -10.47
CA ALA A 115 7.81 13.18 -11.90
C ALA A 115 6.49 13.86 -12.25
N GLY A 116 6.43 14.42 -13.44
CA GLY A 116 5.24 15.03 -13.97
C GLY A 116 4.12 14.01 -14.22
N ARG A 117 2.92 14.53 -14.40
CA ARG A 117 1.69 13.76 -14.53
C ARG A 117 1.73 12.72 -15.65
N THR A 118 2.31 13.06 -16.79
CA THR A 118 2.39 12.20 -17.97
C THR A 118 3.63 11.30 -18.00
N ALA A 119 4.58 11.53 -17.10
CA ALA A 119 5.80 10.73 -17.03
C ALA A 119 5.52 9.33 -16.50
N ARG A 120 6.26 8.34 -16.98
CA ARG A 120 6.16 6.95 -16.52
C ARG A 120 6.60 6.78 -15.07
N GLY A 121 7.57 7.55 -14.61
CA GLY A 121 8.23 7.40 -13.33
C GLY A 121 9.47 6.50 -13.40
N THR A 122 9.91 6.03 -12.26
CA THR A 122 11.12 5.22 -12.08
C THR A 122 10.72 3.76 -11.85
N ALA A 123 11.46 2.82 -12.42
CA ALA A 123 11.28 1.41 -12.12
C ALA A 123 11.60 1.16 -10.64
N ILE A 124 10.68 0.53 -9.90
CA ILE A 124 10.83 0.28 -8.47
C ILE A 124 12.08 -0.56 -8.14
N ILE A 125 12.50 -1.41 -9.06
CA ILE A 125 13.71 -2.22 -8.92
C ILE A 125 14.99 -1.38 -8.81
N ASN A 126 14.96 -0.13 -9.28
CA ASN A 126 16.06 0.81 -9.12
C ASN A 126 16.11 1.44 -7.72
N LEU A 127 15.03 1.35 -6.95
CA LEU A 127 14.90 1.89 -5.61
C LEU A 127 14.97 0.80 -4.53
N LEU A 128 14.44 -0.39 -4.83
CA LEU A 128 14.38 -1.54 -3.93
C LEU A 128 15.08 -2.75 -4.56
N GLN A 129 15.76 -3.52 -3.72
CA GLN A 129 16.46 -4.74 -4.14
C GLN A 129 15.49 -5.92 -4.25
N LEU A 130 14.59 -5.87 -5.23
CA LEU A 130 13.63 -6.95 -5.48
C LEU A 130 14.31 -8.16 -6.14
N ALA A 131 13.87 -9.35 -5.76
CA ALA A 131 14.27 -10.58 -6.44
C ALA A 131 13.55 -10.73 -7.80
N PRO A 132 14.08 -11.55 -8.72
CA PRO A 132 13.36 -11.87 -9.95
C PRO A 132 11.96 -12.42 -9.68
N GLY A 133 10.95 -11.87 -10.35
CA GLY A 133 9.54 -12.26 -10.15
C GLY A 133 8.86 -11.68 -8.91
N GLU A 134 9.58 -10.99 -8.06
CA GLU A 134 9.02 -10.30 -6.90
C GLU A 134 8.31 -9.01 -7.33
N LYS A 135 7.06 -8.83 -6.88
CA LYS A 135 6.20 -7.67 -7.21
C LYS A 135 5.63 -7.05 -5.96
N ILE A 136 5.49 -5.74 -5.95
CA ILE A 136 4.81 -5.02 -4.87
C ILE A 136 3.31 -5.33 -4.93
N THR A 137 2.73 -5.72 -3.80
CA THR A 137 1.30 -6.03 -3.65
C THR A 137 0.56 -5.08 -2.73
N ALA A 138 1.29 -4.41 -1.83
CA ALA A 138 0.71 -3.41 -0.95
C ALA A 138 1.74 -2.35 -0.57
N VAL A 139 1.29 -1.13 -0.38
CA VAL A 139 2.10 -0.01 0.13
C VAL A 139 1.38 0.61 1.31
N ILE A 140 2.04 0.65 2.46
CA ILE A 140 1.49 1.21 3.70
C ILE A 140 2.31 2.43 4.11
N PRO A 141 1.71 3.64 4.13
CA PRO A 141 2.34 4.81 4.72
C PRO A 141 2.28 4.71 6.24
N LEU A 142 3.43 4.83 6.91
CA LEU A 142 3.50 4.79 8.37
C LEU A 142 4.04 6.12 8.89
N ARG A 143 3.35 6.67 9.90
CA ARG A 143 3.78 7.88 10.62
C ARG A 143 4.71 7.52 11.78
N LYS A 144 4.35 6.49 12.55
CA LYS A 144 5.08 6.01 13.74
C LYS A 144 4.82 4.52 13.95
N TYR A 145 5.76 3.85 14.61
CA TYR A 145 5.59 2.48 15.09
C TYR A 145 4.95 2.53 16.49
N GLU A 146 3.61 2.58 16.54
CA GLU A 146 2.87 2.72 17.80
C GLU A 146 2.54 1.35 18.42
N GLU A 147 2.59 1.28 19.76
CA GLU A 147 2.12 0.11 20.50
C GLU A 147 0.61 -0.07 20.31
N GLY A 148 0.15 -1.32 20.29
CA GLY A 148 -1.27 -1.64 20.06
C GLY A 148 -1.73 -1.54 18.62
N HIS A 149 -0.83 -1.27 17.68
CA HIS A 149 -1.09 -1.28 16.24
C HIS A 149 -0.46 -2.49 15.56
N TYR A 150 -1.18 -3.02 14.60
CA TYR A 150 -0.84 -4.27 13.90
C TYR A 150 -0.89 -4.08 12.40
N LEU A 151 -0.20 -4.97 11.70
CA LEU A 151 -0.43 -5.21 10.28
C LEU A 151 -1.18 -6.52 10.11
N MET A 152 -2.35 -6.45 9.51
CA MET A 152 -3.13 -7.61 9.09
C MET A 152 -2.79 -7.91 7.64
N MET A 153 -2.43 -9.14 7.37
CA MET A 153 -2.04 -9.63 6.05
C MET A 153 -2.99 -10.71 5.58
N ALA A 154 -3.26 -10.74 4.30
CA ALA A 154 -4.06 -11.79 3.67
C ALA A 154 -3.32 -12.39 2.47
N THR A 155 -3.45 -13.70 2.31
CA THR A 155 -2.87 -14.43 1.19
C THR A 155 -3.93 -14.86 0.18
N LYS A 156 -3.50 -15.12 -1.03
CA LYS A 156 -4.32 -15.61 -2.13
C LYS A 156 -5.08 -16.90 -1.77
N LYS A 157 -4.47 -17.78 -1.00
CA LYS A 157 -5.04 -19.05 -0.55
C LYS A 157 -5.89 -18.94 0.73
N GLY A 158 -6.13 -17.72 1.21
CA GLY A 158 -7.04 -17.46 2.32
C GLY A 158 -6.44 -17.55 3.72
N LEU A 159 -5.13 -17.49 3.86
CA LEU A 159 -4.47 -17.33 5.14
C LEU A 159 -4.47 -15.87 5.56
N VAL A 160 -4.54 -15.63 6.86
CA VAL A 160 -4.42 -14.31 7.47
C VAL A 160 -3.40 -14.33 8.59
N LYS A 161 -2.73 -13.21 8.79
CA LYS A 161 -1.71 -13.05 9.81
C LYS A 161 -1.80 -11.65 10.41
N LYS A 162 -1.70 -11.57 11.72
CA LYS A 162 -1.60 -10.30 12.45
C LYS A 162 -0.26 -10.22 13.16
N THR A 163 0.49 -9.15 12.89
CA THR A 163 1.81 -8.93 13.49
C THR A 163 1.89 -7.49 13.99
N PRO A 164 2.45 -7.23 15.18
CA PRO A 164 2.66 -5.88 15.67
C PRO A 164 3.48 -5.06 14.67
N ILE A 165 3.09 -3.81 14.41
CA ILE A 165 3.84 -2.90 13.53
C ILE A 165 5.29 -2.74 14.01
N LYS A 166 5.51 -2.74 15.30
CA LYS A 166 6.81 -2.64 15.94
C LYS A 166 7.82 -3.70 15.47
N ASP A 167 7.36 -4.89 15.08
CA ASP A 167 8.23 -5.95 14.56
C ASP A 167 8.87 -5.58 13.20
N TYR A 168 8.42 -4.51 12.56
CA TYR A 168 8.91 -4.00 11.27
C TYR A 168 9.75 -2.72 11.40
N GLU A 169 10.15 -2.30 12.60
CA GLU A 169 10.94 -1.08 12.82
C GLU A 169 12.29 -1.09 12.09
N ASN A 170 12.91 -2.24 12.01
CA ASN A 170 14.27 -2.39 11.50
C ASN A 170 14.32 -2.98 10.08
N VAL A 171 13.48 -2.48 9.19
CA VAL A 171 13.51 -2.88 7.78
C VAL A 171 14.77 -2.34 7.10
N ARG A 172 15.56 -3.24 6.51
CA ARG A 172 16.79 -2.92 5.78
C ARG A 172 16.49 -2.73 4.27
N LYS A 173 17.44 -2.13 3.55
CA LYS A 173 17.36 -2.00 2.08
C LYS A 173 17.26 -3.34 1.36
N THR A 174 17.79 -4.40 1.95
CA THR A 174 17.70 -5.78 1.44
C THR A 174 16.34 -6.43 1.71
N GLY A 175 15.45 -5.75 2.42
CA GLY A 175 14.16 -6.25 2.84
C GLY A 175 14.22 -7.19 4.04
N LEU A 176 13.04 -7.48 4.59
CA LEU A 176 12.82 -8.45 5.67
C LEU A 176 11.68 -9.39 5.28
N THR A 177 11.67 -10.58 5.87
CA THR A 177 10.51 -11.46 5.81
C THR A 177 9.34 -10.82 6.58
N ALA A 178 8.23 -10.57 5.90
CA ALA A 178 7.00 -10.06 6.49
C ALA A 178 6.05 -11.19 6.89
N ILE A 179 5.99 -12.23 6.10
CA ILE A 179 5.20 -13.44 6.29
C ILE A 179 5.90 -14.61 5.61
N VAL A 180 5.83 -15.80 6.19
CA VAL A 180 6.26 -17.03 5.54
C VAL A 180 5.09 -17.60 4.74
N LEU A 181 5.29 -17.74 3.45
CA LEU A 181 4.28 -18.25 2.52
C LEU A 181 4.55 -19.73 2.18
N ARG A 182 3.49 -20.46 1.84
CA ARG A 182 3.60 -21.76 1.16
C ARG A 182 4.05 -21.55 -0.28
N ASP A 183 4.61 -22.56 -0.91
CA ASP A 183 5.21 -22.46 -2.26
C ASP A 183 4.22 -22.01 -3.35
N ASP A 184 2.94 -22.33 -3.19
CA ASP A 184 1.87 -22.02 -4.13
C ASP A 184 1.01 -20.81 -3.73
N ASP A 185 1.41 -20.08 -2.69
CA ASP A 185 0.65 -18.96 -2.16
C ASP A 185 1.37 -17.62 -2.39
N GLU A 186 0.60 -16.55 -2.33
CA GLU A 186 1.08 -15.17 -2.50
C GLU A 186 0.42 -14.26 -1.46
N LEU A 187 1.18 -13.31 -0.95
CA LEU A 187 0.63 -12.18 -0.19
C LEU A 187 -0.09 -11.25 -1.15
N ILE A 188 -1.35 -10.90 -0.85
CA ILE A 188 -2.16 -10.04 -1.74
C ILE A 188 -2.52 -8.70 -1.13
N GLU A 189 -2.65 -8.60 0.18
CA GLU A 189 -3.12 -7.38 0.84
C GLU A 189 -2.53 -7.25 2.24
N VAL A 190 -2.27 -6.01 2.64
CA VAL A 190 -1.83 -5.64 3.99
C VAL A 190 -2.61 -4.40 4.44
N LYS A 191 -3.15 -4.42 5.65
CA LYS A 191 -3.87 -3.29 6.26
C LYS A 191 -3.35 -3.03 7.67
N ALA A 192 -3.24 -1.76 8.04
CA ALA A 192 -2.98 -1.38 9.42
C ALA A 192 -4.25 -1.51 10.26
N THR A 193 -4.14 -2.12 11.43
CA THR A 193 -5.25 -2.36 12.36
C THR A 193 -4.87 -1.99 13.79
N ASP A 194 -5.86 -1.88 14.66
CA ASP A 194 -5.72 -1.45 16.06
C ASP A 194 -6.40 -2.39 17.06
N ASN A 195 -6.65 -3.63 16.66
CA ASN A 195 -7.36 -4.67 17.43
C ASN A 195 -8.88 -4.46 17.61
N ASN A 196 -9.46 -3.47 16.92
CA ASN A 196 -10.88 -3.13 16.99
C ASN A 196 -11.60 -3.26 15.64
N LYS A 197 -10.99 -3.88 14.65
CA LYS A 197 -11.56 -4.00 13.31
C LYS A 197 -12.23 -5.34 13.10
N ASP A 198 -13.19 -5.34 12.18
CA ASP A 198 -13.63 -6.56 11.52
C ASP A 198 -12.90 -6.68 10.18
N ILE A 199 -12.47 -7.89 9.88
CA ILE A 199 -11.78 -8.23 8.63
C ILE A 199 -12.80 -8.82 7.66
N ILE A 200 -12.76 -8.35 6.43
CA ILE A 200 -13.63 -8.83 5.35
C ILE A 200 -12.75 -9.35 4.23
N LEU A 201 -12.85 -10.64 3.95
CA LEU A 201 -12.18 -11.27 2.82
C LEU A 201 -13.20 -11.49 1.71
N VAL A 202 -12.84 -11.15 0.48
CA VAL A 202 -13.67 -11.34 -0.71
C VAL A 202 -12.92 -12.22 -1.70
N THR A 203 -13.62 -13.17 -2.31
CA THR A 203 -13.02 -14.11 -3.26
C THR A 203 -13.41 -13.80 -4.70
N ARG A 204 -12.61 -14.33 -5.63
CA ARG A 204 -12.86 -14.24 -7.07
C ARG A 204 -14.23 -14.82 -7.45
N ASP A 205 -14.65 -15.91 -6.81
CA ASP A 205 -15.91 -16.59 -7.10
C ASP A 205 -17.13 -15.97 -6.38
N GLY A 206 -16.94 -14.82 -5.73
CA GLY A 206 -18.02 -14.03 -5.12
C GLY A 206 -18.44 -14.50 -3.72
N GLN A 207 -17.55 -15.15 -2.99
CA GLN A 207 -17.72 -15.45 -1.57
C GLN A 207 -17.09 -14.37 -0.70
N CYS A 208 -17.60 -14.22 0.51
CA CYS A 208 -17.11 -13.23 1.47
C CYS A 208 -17.24 -13.78 2.89
N ILE A 209 -16.28 -13.46 3.73
CA ILE A 209 -16.36 -13.72 5.17
C ILE A 209 -15.99 -12.45 5.95
N ARG A 210 -16.76 -12.17 6.99
CA ARG A 210 -16.47 -11.11 7.96
C ARG A 210 -16.22 -11.72 9.33
N PHE A 211 -15.08 -11.43 9.93
CA PHE A 211 -14.72 -11.92 11.26
C PHE A 211 -13.98 -10.84 12.05
N LYS A 212 -14.00 -10.95 13.36
CA LYS A 212 -13.31 -10.03 14.24
C LYS A 212 -11.80 -10.21 14.13
N GLU A 213 -11.09 -9.11 14.05
CA GLU A 213 -9.62 -9.10 14.07
C GLU A 213 -9.05 -9.83 15.28
N THR A 214 -9.71 -9.77 16.42
CA THR A 214 -9.33 -10.47 17.68
C THR A 214 -9.36 -11.99 17.55
N ASP A 215 -10.04 -12.56 16.55
CA ASP A 215 -10.00 -13.99 16.27
C ASP A 215 -8.66 -14.43 15.64
N VAL A 216 -7.83 -13.47 15.23
CA VAL A 216 -6.48 -13.72 14.73
C VAL A 216 -5.48 -13.39 15.83
N ARG A 217 -4.80 -14.43 16.33
CA ARG A 217 -3.74 -14.26 17.32
C ARG A 217 -2.56 -13.52 16.71
N SER A 218 -2.03 -12.54 17.42
CA SER A 218 -0.80 -11.85 17.04
C SER A 218 0.39 -12.80 17.04
N THR A 219 1.17 -12.78 15.98
CA THR A 219 2.37 -13.61 15.79
C THR A 219 3.53 -12.77 15.26
N GLY A 220 4.77 -13.28 15.40
CA GLY A 220 5.95 -12.60 14.89
C GLY A 220 6.04 -12.60 13.36
N ARG A 221 6.98 -11.82 12.82
CA ARG A 221 7.19 -11.65 11.37
C ARG A 221 7.37 -12.98 10.62
N ALA A 222 8.20 -13.86 11.14
CA ALA A 222 8.57 -15.11 10.49
C ALA A 222 7.56 -16.24 10.75
N SER A 223 6.27 -15.95 10.65
CA SER A 223 5.19 -16.93 10.77
C SER A 223 4.32 -16.97 9.54
N MET A 224 3.60 -18.06 9.34
CA MET A 224 2.80 -18.32 8.15
C MET A 224 1.38 -17.75 8.24
N GLY A 225 0.84 -17.58 9.42
CA GLY A 225 -0.54 -17.20 9.64
C GLY A 225 -1.48 -18.38 9.81
N VAL A 226 -2.77 -18.08 9.87
CA VAL A 226 -3.86 -19.01 10.13
C VAL A 226 -4.93 -18.91 9.04
N ARG A 227 -5.77 -19.93 8.96
CA ARG A 227 -6.88 -19.91 7.99
C ARG A 227 -7.85 -18.76 8.29
N GLY A 228 -7.97 -17.83 7.34
CA GLY A 228 -8.98 -16.76 7.39
C GLY A 228 -10.31 -17.20 6.79
N MET A 229 -10.24 -17.93 5.69
CA MET A 229 -11.40 -18.42 4.96
C MET A 229 -11.13 -19.81 4.39
N ASN A 230 -12.15 -20.67 4.40
CA ASN A 230 -12.10 -21.98 3.78
C ASN A 230 -12.59 -21.83 2.33
N LEU A 231 -11.66 -21.79 1.39
CA LEU A 231 -11.94 -21.60 -0.03
C LEU A 231 -12.43 -22.90 -0.69
N THR A 232 -13.34 -22.74 -1.66
CA THR A 232 -13.67 -23.78 -2.63
C THR A 232 -12.48 -24.03 -3.55
N ASP A 233 -12.31 -25.23 -4.06
CA ASP A 233 -11.24 -25.58 -4.98
C ASP A 233 -11.19 -24.61 -6.17
N GLY A 234 -10.02 -24.08 -6.45
CA GLY A 234 -9.78 -23.14 -7.53
C GLY A 234 -10.18 -21.69 -7.25
N ASP A 235 -10.82 -21.40 -6.13
CA ASP A 235 -11.12 -20.03 -5.71
C ASP A 235 -9.90 -19.38 -5.04
N GLU A 236 -9.89 -18.06 -5.02
CA GLU A 236 -8.83 -17.28 -4.41
C GLU A 236 -9.35 -15.98 -3.80
N VAL A 237 -8.72 -15.53 -2.73
CA VAL A 237 -8.99 -14.23 -2.14
C VAL A 237 -8.44 -13.14 -3.06
N VAL A 238 -9.26 -12.14 -3.37
CA VAL A 238 -8.89 -10.99 -4.21
C VAL A 238 -8.83 -9.68 -3.45
N ALA A 239 -9.46 -9.59 -2.28
CA ALA A 239 -9.45 -8.39 -1.46
C ALA A 239 -9.58 -8.70 0.03
N MET A 240 -8.94 -7.87 0.84
CA MET A 240 -9.18 -7.74 2.28
C MET A 240 -9.55 -6.31 2.60
N GLN A 241 -10.68 -6.10 3.25
CA GLN A 241 -11.16 -4.79 3.67
C GLN A 241 -11.45 -4.77 5.17
N LEU A 242 -11.54 -3.56 5.72
CA LEU A 242 -11.90 -3.34 7.11
C LEU A 242 -13.30 -2.70 7.19
N ASN A 243 -14.13 -3.12 8.12
CA ASN A 243 -15.49 -2.61 8.31
C ASN A 243 -15.55 -1.09 8.58
N THR A 244 -14.49 -0.53 9.14
CA THR A 244 -14.43 0.90 9.49
C THR A 244 -14.06 1.81 8.32
N GLN A 245 -13.68 1.25 7.18
CA GLN A 245 -13.28 2.02 6.00
C GLN A 245 -14.48 2.54 5.19
N GLY A 246 -15.69 2.03 5.44
CA GLY A 246 -16.89 2.50 4.77
C GLY A 246 -18.16 1.76 5.21
N ASP A 247 -19.32 2.37 4.95
CA ASP A 247 -20.64 1.83 5.28
C ASP A 247 -21.14 0.79 4.26
N TYR A 248 -20.46 0.70 3.12
CA TYR A 248 -20.78 -0.20 2.02
C TYR A 248 -19.57 -1.01 1.58
N LEU A 249 -19.83 -2.24 1.15
CA LEU A 249 -18.86 -3.02 0.40
C LEU A 249 -19.18 -2.89 -1.10
N LEU A 250 -18.28 -2.23 -1.82
CA LEU A 250 -18.30 -2.20 -3.28
C LEU A 250 -17.64 -3.47 -3.80
N VAL A 251 -18.31 -4.18 -4.70
CA VAL A 251 -17.78 -5.35 -5.40
C VAL A 251 -17.84 -5.10 -6.89
N VAL A 252 -16.72 -5.33 -7.57
CA VAL A 252 -16.54 -5.07 -9.00
C VAL A 252 -16.14 -6.35 -9.71
N SER A 253 -16.75 -6.61 -10.87
CA SER A 253 -16.46 -7.75 -11.72
C SER A 253 -15.62 -7.38 -12.95
N GLU A 254 -14.98 -8.37 -13.55
CA GLU A 254 -14.09 -8.19 -14.70
C GLU A 254 -14.79 -7.61 -15.94
N ASN A 255 -16.09 -7.83 -16.12
CA ASN A 255 -16.84 -7.30 -17.25
C ASN A 255 -17.51 -5.93 -16.99
N GLY A 256 -17.05 -5.21 -15.96
CA GLY A 256 -17.47 -3.84 -15.69
C GLY A 256 -18.80 -3.71 -14.97
N MET A 257 -19.29 -4.77 -14.35
CA MET A 257 -20.46 -4.75 -13.48
C MET A 257 -20.05 -4.61 -12.01
N GLY A 258 -20.94 -4.09 -11.20
CA GLY A 258 -20.68 -3.94 -9.77
C GLY A 258 -21.87 -3.40 -9.01
N LYS A 259 -21.70 -3.30 -7.71
CA LYS A 259 -22.71 -2.84 -6.76
C LYS A 259 -22.09 -2.40 -5.45
N ARG A 260 -22.86 -1.65 -4.68
CA ARG A 260 -22.61 -1.44 -3.25
C ARG A 260 -23.60 -2.29 -2.46
N THR A 261 -23.11 -2.98 -1.44
CA THR A 261 -23.97 -3.68 -0.48
C THR A 261 -23.70 -3.10 0.91
N ALA A 262 -24.78 -2.80 1.66
CA ALA A 262 -24.64 -2.26 3.00
C ALA A 262 -23.78 -3.19 3.87
N MET A 263 -22.82 -2.63 4.60
CA MET A 263 -21.91 -3.40 5.46
C MET A 263 -22.66 -4.24 6.49
N SER A 264 -23.81 -3.77 6.94
CA SER A 264 -24.70 -4.48 7.88
C SER A 264 -25.27 -5.81 7.35
N GLU A 265 -25.28 -6.04 6.05
CA GLU A 265 -25.70 -7.31 5.49
C GLU A 265 -24.66 -8.44 5.62
N PHE A 266 -23.45 -8.08 5.99
CA PHE A 266 -22.37 -9.05 6.26
C PHE A 266 -22.27 -9.29 7.77
N VAL A 267 -22.83 -10.41 8.19
CA VAL A 267 -22.83 -10.82 9.60
C VAL A 267 -21.44 -11.27 10.01
N VAL A 268 -21.01 -10.89 11.20
CA VAL A 268 -19.75 -11.37 11.77
C VAL A 268 -19.85 -12.87 12.03
N GLN A 269 -18.89 -13.61 11.49
CA GLN A 269 -18.80 -15.06 11.59
C GLN A 269 -17.49 -15.47 12.28
N ASN A 270 -17.37 -16.73 12.60
CA ASN A 270 -16.12 -17.30 13.06
C ASN A 270 -15.11 -17.35 11.91
N ARG A 271 -13.87 -16.98 12.20
CA ARG A 271 -12.76 -17.08 11.26
C ARG A 271 -12.59 -18.51 10.74
N GLY A 272 -12.22 -18.64 9.49
CA GLY A 272 -11.89 -19.93 8.87
C GLY A 272 -13.07 -20.69 8.28
N GLY A 273 -14.27 -20.12 8.30
CA GLY A 273 -15.46 -20.69 7.66
C GLY A 273 -15.48 -20.46 6.15
N LYS A 274 -16.53 -20.99 5.51
CA LYS A 274 -16.76 -20.84 4.05
C LYS A 274 -17.26 -19.45 3.66
N GLY A 275 -17.79 -18.70 4.63
CA GLY A 275 -18.39 -17.40 4.40
C GLY A 275 -19.78 -17.48 3.74
N VAL A 276 -20.19 -16.37 3.17
CA VAL A 276 -21.47 -16.20 2.50
C VAL A 276 -21.25 -15.62 1.10
N LYS A 277 -22.22 -15.78 0.24
CA LYS A 277 -22.18 -15.19 -1.09
C LYS A 277 -22.32 -13.67 -1.00
N CYS A 278 -21.40 -12.92 -1.63
CA CYS A 278 -21.46 -11.48 -1.73
C CYS A 278 -21.70 -10.97 -3.15
N TYR A 279 -21.58 -11.84 -4.15
CA TYR A 279 -21.78 -11.50 -5.55
C TYR A 279 -22.26 -12.73 -6.33
N LYS A 280 -23.29 -12.54 -7.16
CA LYS A 280 -23.77 -13.61 -8.05
C LYS A 280 -22.99 -13.54 -9.36
N ILE A 281 -22.07 -14.45 -9.55
CA ILE A 281 -21.28 -14.60 -10.79
C ILE A 281 -22.17 -15.15 -11.91
N THR A 282 -22.08 -14.53 -13.09
CA THR A 282 -22.70 -14.96 -14.34
C THR A 282 -21.71 -14.80 -15.49
N GLU A 283 -21.99 -15.35 -16.65
CA GLU A 283 -21.17 -15.12 -17.85
C GLU A 283 -21.10 -13.62 -18.20
N LYS A 284 -22.18 -12.89 -17.94
CA LYS A 284 -22.28 -11.46 -18.21
C LYS A 284 -21.37 -10.64 -17.28
N THR A 285 -21.22 -11.05 -16.03
CA THR A 285 -20.41 -10.33 -15.05
C THR A 285 -18.93 -10.68 -15.15
N GLY A 286 -18.61 -11.93 -15.43
CA GLY A 286 -17.30 -12.49 -15.16
C GLY A 286 -17.03 -12.61 -13.67
N ASN A 287 -15.78 -12.91 -13.30
CA ASN A 287 -15.35 -13.07 -11.92
C ASN A 287 -15.19 -11.73 -11.20
N VAL A 288 -15.20 -11.76 -9.88
CA VAL A 288 -14.87 -10.59 -9.05
C VAL A 288 -13.39 -10.27 -9.20
N VAL A 289 -13.09 -9.01 -9.48
CA VAL A 289 -11.70 -8.51 -9.60
C VAL A 289 -11.26 -7.68 -8.41
N GLY A 290 -12.21 -7.11 -7.67
CA GLY A 290 -11.90 -6.29 -6.50
C GLY A 290 -13.10 -5.97 -5.65
N ALA A 291 -12.81 -5.56 -4.43
CA ALA A 291 -13.79 -5.05 -3.49
C ALA A 291 -13.17 -3.94 -2.65
N LYS A 292 -13.96 -2.93 -2.31
CA LYS A 292 -13.57 -1.81 -1.48
C LYS A 292 -14.67 -1.47 -0.48
N ALA A 293 -14.28 -1.21 0.76
CA ALA A 293 -15.18 -0.56 1.72
C ALA A 293 -15.25 0.93 1.39
N VAL A 294 -16.45 1.44 1.13
CA VAL A 294 -16.67 2.80 0.62
C VAL A 294 -17.82 3.50 1.35
N ASN A 295 -17.80 4.83 1.32
CA ASN A 295 -18.91 5.70 1.67
C ASN A 295 -19.47 6.39 0.44
N GLU A 296 -20.65 7.00 0.55
CA GLU A 296 -21.30 7.69 -0.58
C GLU A 296 -20.49 8.84 -1.16
N GLU A 297 -19.77 9.57 -0.30
CA GLU A 297 -18.92 10.70 -0.70
C GLU A 297 -17.62 10.29 -1.38
N ASN A 298 -17.28 9.01 -1.37
CA ASN A 298 -16.06 8.54 -2.01
C ASN A 298 -16.18 8.50 -3.53
N GLU A 299 -15.06 8.63 -4.19
CA GLU A 299 -14.89 8.35 -5.61
C GLU A 299 -14.02 7.12 -5.79
N ILE A 300 -14.29 6.38 -6.85
CA ILE A 300 -13.45 5.25 -7.26
C ILE A 300 -12.89 5.47 -8.65
N MET A 301 -11.74 4.89 -8.88
CA MET A 301 -11.14 4.78 -10.20
C MET A 301 -11.14 3.32 -10.62
N MET A 302 -11.79 3.02 -11.74
CA MET A 302 -11.73 1.70 -12.38
C MET A 302 -10.72 1.76 -13.50
N ILE A 303 -9.83 0.79 -13.53
CA ILE A 303 -8.73 0.72 -14.48
C ILE A 303 -8.91 -0.53 -15.30
N THR A 304 -8.94 -0.36 -16.63
CA THR A 304 -9.09 -1.46 -17.57
C THR A 304 -7.74 -2.07 -17.90
N THR A 305 -7.76 -3.26 -18.50
CA THR A 305 -6.56 -3.95 -19.00
C THR A 305 -5.83 -3.17 -20.09
N GLU A 306 -6.49 -2.22 -20.75
CA GLU A 306 -5.88 -1.30 -21.72
C GLU A 306 -5.33 0.00 -21.09
N GLY A 307 -5.37 0.10 -19.75
CA GLY A 307 -4.88 1.29 -19.05
C GLY A 307 -5.85 2.48 -19.07
N ILE A 308 -7.10 2.30 -19.49
CA ILE A 308 -8.13 3.35 -19.45
C ILE A 308 -8.60 3.49 -18.01
N ILE A 309 -8.58 4.72 -17.51
CA ILE A 309 -9.03 5.08 -16.17
C ILE A 309 -10.41 5.71 -16.26
N ILE A 310 -11.39 5.14 -15.56
CA ILE A 310 -12.74 5.66 -15.47
C ILE A 310 -13.02 6.01 -14.01
N ARG A 311 -13.44 7.24 -13.79
CA ARG A 311 -13.75 7.78 -12.48
C ARG A 311 -15.25 7.77 -12.23
N LEU A 312 -15.68 7.22 -11.09
CA LEU A 312 -17.08 7.09 -10.69
C LEU A 312 -17.29 7.62 -9.29
N GLN A 313 -18.43 8.26 -9.07
CA GLN A 313 -18.91 8.61 -7.75
C GLN A 313 -19.54 7.37 -7.11
N CYS A 314 -19.18 7.03 -5.87
CA CYS A 314 -19.81 5.92 -5.17
C CYS A 314 -21.32 6.10 -5.01
N ALA A 315 -21.78 7.35 -4.82
CA ALA A 315 -23.21 7.66 -4.72
C ALA A 315 -24.03 7.23 -5.96
N ASP A 316 -23.40 7.18 -7.13
CA ASP A 316 -24.06 6.79 -8.39
C ASP A 316 -24.13 5.28 -8.59
N ILE A 317 -23.47 4.51 -7.73
CA ILE A 317 -23.47 3.03 -7.80
C ILE A 317 -24.64 2.49 -6.99
N SER A 318 -25.44 1.64 -7.60
CA SER A 318 -26.63 1.06 -6.96
C SER A 318 -26.32 0.29 -5.70
N VAL A 319 -27.13 0.50 -4.67
CA VAL A 319 -27.13 -0.28 -3.43
C VAL A 319 -28.03 -1.49 -3.63
N LEU A 320 -27.47 -2.68 -3.57
CA LEU A 320 -28.15 -3.95 -3.83
C LEU A 320 -27.79 -4.98 -2.75
N GLY A 321 -28.63 -5.99 -2.62
CA GLY A 321 -28.40 -7.08 -1.69
C GLY A 321 -27.21 -7.96 -2.05
N ARG A 322 -26.78 -8.79 -1.09
CA ARG A 322 -25.60 -9.66 -1.22
C ARG A 322 -25.66 -10.59 -2.43
N ILE A 323 -26.82 -11.20 -2.68
CA ILE A 323 -26.99 -12.25 -3.71
C ILE A 323 -27.50 -11.65 -5.01
N THR A 324 -26.81 -10.66 -5.54
CA THR A 324 -27.13 -10.02 -6.81
C THR A 324 -25.88 -9.90 -7.68
N SER A 325 -26.08 -9.77 -8.99
CA SER A 325 -24.99 -9.62 -9.97
C SER A 325 -24.56 -8.16 -10.18
N GLY A 326 -25.19 -7.23 -9.48
CA GLY A 326 -24.92 -5.81 -9.68
C GLY A 326 -25.51 -5.25 -10.98
N VAL A 327 -25.05 -4.06 -11.31
CA VAL A 327 -25.44 -3.33 -12.52
C VAL A 327 -24.20 -2.98 -13.34
N LYS A 328 -24.42 -2.66 -14.60
CA LYS A 328 -23.35 -2.19 -15.47
C LYS A 328 -22.86 -0.83 -14.97
N MET A 329 -21.56 -0.73 -14.64
CA MET A 329 -20.92 0.49 -14.16
C MET A 329 -20.21 1.22 -15.29
N ILE A 330 -19.60 0.47 -16.22
CA ILE A 330 -18.83 1.00 -17.35
C ILE A 330 -19.12 0.19 -18.60
N ASN A 331 -18.94 0.83 -19.77
CA ASN A 331 -18.95 0.19 -21.06
C ASN A 331 -17.52 -0.22 -21.43
N LEU A 332 -17.32 -1.51 -21.67
CA LEU A 332 -16.04 -2.07 -22.11
C LEU A 332 -16.12 -2.45 -23.59
N THR A 333 -15.03 -2.24 -24.31
CA THR A 333 -14.85 -2.81 -25.65
C THR A 333 -14.64 -4.33 -25.57
N GLU A 334 -14.94 -5.03 -26.65
CA GLU A 334 -14.75 -6.48 -26.72
C GLU A 334 -13.30 -6.86 -26.40
N GLY A 335 -13.12 -7.86 -25.55
CA GLY A 335 -11.80 -8.32 -25.11
C GLY A 335 -11.13 -7.51 -24.01
N VAL A 336 -11.75 -6.39 -23.59
CA VAL A 336 -11.24 -5.55 -22.50
C VAL A 336 -11.96 -5.87 -21.20
N THR A 337 -11.21 -6.03 -20.12
CA THR A 337 -11.77 -6.29 -18.78
C THR A 337 -11.29 -5.23 -17.79
N VAL A 338 -11.95 -5.16 -16.64
CA VAL A 338 -11.49 -4.36 -15.50
C VAL A 338 -10.30 -5.08 -14.87
N ALA A 339 -9.19 -4.37 -14.73
CA ALA A 339 -7.99 -4.90 -14.13
C ALA A 339 -7.91 -4.59 -12.63
N SER A 340 -8.31 -3.38 -12.22
CA SER A 340 -8.31 -2.97 -10.81
C SER A 340 -9.34 -1.88 -10.52
N CYS A 341 -9.63 -1.71 -9.23
CA CYS A 341 -10.46 -0.65 -8.70
C CYS A 341 -9.72 0.01 -7.54
N LEU A 342 -9.55 1.32 -7.60
CA LEU A 342 -8.87 2.10 -6.56
C LEU A 342 -9.83 3.10 -5.94
N LEU A 343 -9.72 3.27 -4.62
CA LEU A 343 -10.41 4.32 -3.90
C LEU A 343 -9.64 5.64 -4.11
N TYR A 344 -10.34 6.64 -4.61
CA TYR A 344 -9.83 8.00 -4.70
C TYR A 344 -10.27 8.79 -3.47
N THR A 345 -9.33 9.17 -2.63
CA THR A 345 -9.56 10.09 -1.52
C THR A 345 -8.99 11.45 -1.88
N SER A 346 -9.87 12.45 -2.05
CA SER A 346 -9.42 13.84 -2.14
C SER A 346 -8.77 14.23 -0.80
N PRO A 347 -7.59 14.87 -0.81
CA PRO A 347 -6.98 15.32 0.43
C PRO A 347 -7.94 16.28 1.16
N SER A 348 -8.28 15.91 2.39
CA SER A 348 -9.09 16.77 3.25
C SER A 348 -8.26 17.95 3.74
N PRO A 349 -8.83 19.17 3.79
CA PRO A 349 -8.17 20.32 4.41
C PRO A 349 -7.84 20.12 5.90
N ARG A 350 -8.34 19.04 6.54
CA ARG A 350 -8.11 18.73 7.96
C ARG A 350 -6.83 17.95 8.24
N ASP A 351 -6.17 17.43 7.20
CA ASP A 351 -4.92 16.65 7.35
C ASP A 351 -3.66 17.53 7.37
N THR A 352 -3.82 18.83 7.46
CA THR A 352 -2.73 19.84 7.49
C THR A 352 -2.43 20.37 8.89
N ARG A 353 -2.71 19.59 9.95
CA ARG A 353 -2.27 19.95 11.32
C ARG A 353 -1.39 18.88 11.94
#